data_69b0075ffc3ae619c7281368aec71758
#
_entry.id   69b0075ffc3ae619c7281368aec71758
#
_cell.length_a   1.000
_cell.length_b   1.000
_cell.length_c   1.000
_cell.angle_alpha   90.00
_cell.angle_beta   90.00
_cell.angle_gamma   90.00
#
_symmetry.space_group_name_H-M   'P 1'
#
loop_
_entity.id
_entity.type
_entity.pdbx_description
1 polymer ?
#
loop_
_entity_poly.entity_id
_entity_poly.type
_entity_poly.pdbx_seq_one_letter_code
_entity_poly.pdbx_strand_id
1 'polypeptide(L)'
;MNAFFTEEVECNIPPHLLFNELKGLPYSFFLDSAVTSKDQGGFSFLGCEPFLIFKSKRDSVTLEWNDGRVERLREDPFSVLKDLFLKFAVCPGPGRESGIPFMAGGVGYFGYDLKCFIEKLPDISKDDLSIPDCVIGFYDTVLAYDHTAGKSYLAGAEFKGIRTGARTKLKKALSSKA
;
A
#
# COMPACT_ATOMS: atom_id res chain seq x y z
N MET A 1 16.54 -1.78 -12.58
CA MET A 1 15.17 -2.33 -12.54
C MET A 1 14.99 -2.99 -11.20
N ASN A 2 13.87 -2.77 -10.55
CA ASN A 2 13.52 -3.45 -9.31
C ASN A 2 13.17 -4.91 -9.62
N ALA A 3 13.65 -5.85 -8.80
CA ALA A 3 13.34 -7.25 -8.97
C ALA A 3 11.94 -7.53 -8.39
N PHE A 4 11.12 -8.29 -9.14
CA PHE A 4 9.82 -8.74 -8.67
C PHE A 4 9.90 -10.16 -8.16
N PHE A 5 9.05 -10.47 -7.22
CA PHE A 5 8.80 -11.84 -6.83
C PHE A 5 7.29 -12.09 -6.70
N THR A 6 6.92 -13.33 -6.96
CA THR A 6 5.60 -13.88 -6.68
C THR A 6 5.83 -15.30 -6.18
N GLU A 7 5.26 -15.61 -5.03
CA GLU A 7 5.37 -16.89 -4.35
C GLU A 7 3.95 -17.36 -4.00
N GLU A 8 3.49 -18.46 -4.60
CA GLU A 8 2.24 -19.10 -4.17
C GLU A 8 2.43 -19.65 -2.75
N VAL A 9 1.47 -19.37 -1.88
CA VAL A 9 1.52 -19.77 -0.47
C VAL A 9 0.23 -20.48 -0.09
N GLU A 10 0.35 -21.56 0.66
CA GLU A 10 -0.82 -22.24 1.20
C GLU A 10 -1.47 -21.36 2.28
N CYS A 11 -2.74 -21.06 2.09
CA CYS A 11 -3.55 -20.31 3.05
C CYS A 11 -4.98 -20.80 2.98
N ASN A 12 -5.38 -21.53 4.01
CA ASN A 12 -6.75 -22.05 4.17
C ASN A 12 -7.65 -21.11 4.98
N ILE A 13 -7.18 -19.89 5.26
CA ILE A 13 -7.85 -18.90 6.10
C ILE A 13 -8.45 -17.82 5.19
N PRO A 14 -9.74 -17.49 5.33
CA PRO A 14 -10.32 -16.37 4.62
C PRO A 14 -9.56 -15.06 4.89
N PRO A 15 -9.37 -14.18 3.88
CA PRO A 15 -8.54 -12.96 4.01
C PRO A 15 -8.93 -12.06 5.18
N HIS A 16 -10.22 -11.88 5.46
CA HIS A 16 -10.71 -11.05 6.56
C HIS A 16 -10.33 -11.62 7.95
N LEU A 17 -10.25 -12.95 8.09
CA LEU A 17 -9.79 -13.58 9.33
C LEU A 17 -8.28 -13.48 9.47
N LEU A 18 -7.55 -13.60 8.35
CA LEU A 18 -6.10 -13.43 8.34
C LEU A 18 -5.71 -11.99 8.71
N PHE A 19 -6.49 -10.99 8.30
CA PHE A 19 -6.24 -9.60 8.66
C PHE A 19 -6.27 -9.36 10.19
N ASN A 20 -6.97 -10.17 10.98
CA ASN A 20 -6.95 -10.07 12.43
C ASN A 20 -5.55 -10.26 13.03
N GLU A 21 -4.68 -11.02 12.36
CA GLU A 21 -3.27 -11.20 12.79
C GLU A 21 -2.40 -9.99 12.42
N LEU A 22 -2.83 -9.18 11.46
CA LEU A 22 -2.07 -8.04 10.95
C LEU A 22 -2.55 -6.70 11.49
N LYS A 23 -3.81 -6.57 11.92
CA LYS A 23 -4.45 -5.30 12.30
C LYS A 23 -3.75 -4.52 13.41
N GLY A 24 -2.92 -5.19 14.22
CA GLY A 24 -2.11 -4.57 15.27
C GLY A 24 -0.74 -4.07 14.78
N LEU A 25 -0.36 -4.35 13.54
CA LEU A 25 0.90 -3.88 12.95
C LEU A 25 0.73 -2.46 12.38
N PRO A 26 1.82 -1.66 12.38
CA PRO A 26 1.77 -0.31 11.84
C PRO A 26 1.27 -0.27 10.40
N TYR A 27 0.31 0.61 10.15
CA TYR A 27 -0.26 0.86 8.83
C TYR A 27 -0.68 -0.40 8.07
N SER A 28 -1.22 -1.40 8.79
CA SER A 28 -1.80 -2.56 8.14
C SER A 28 -3.04 -2.17 7.34
N PHE A 29 -3.23 -2.78 6.18
CA PHE A 29 -4.39 -2.55 5.34
C PHE A 29 -5.02 -3.85 4.87
N PHE A 30 -6.29 -3.78 4.55
CA PHE A 30 -7.07 -4.82 3.90
C PHE A 30 -7.95 -4.18 2.82
N LEU A 31 -7.67 -4.50 1.56
CA LEU A 31 -8.50 -4.13 0.43
C LEU A 31 -9.27 -5.38 0.01
N ASP A 32 -10.57 -5.38 0.30
CA ASP A 32 -11.41 -6.54 0.08
C ASP A 32 -12.24 -6.41 -1.20
N SER A 33 -12.40 -7.53 -1.91
CA SER A 33 -13.31 -7.65 -3.03
C SER A 33 -14.61 -8.27 -2.56
N ALA A 34 -15.57 -7.46 -2.16
CA ALA A 34 -16.88 -7.90 -1.68
C ALA A 34 -17.76 -8.51 -2.80
N VAL A 35 -17.46 -8.21 -4.07
CA VAL A 35 -18.23 -8.71 -5.22
C VAL A 35 -17.29 -9.43 -6.20
N THR A 36 -17.48 -10.72 -6.35
CA THR A 36 -16.83 -11.52 -7.39
C THR A 36 -17.75 -11.59 -8.60
N SER A 37 -17.62 -10.65 -9.53
CA SER A 37 -18.22 -10.75 -10.86
C SER A 37 -17.15 -11.12 -11.89
N LYS A 38 -17.56 -11.64 -13.05
CA LYS A 38 -16.61 -12.01 -14.13
C LYS A 38 -15.72 -10.84 -14.58
N ASP A 39 -16.13 -9.60 -14.31
CA ASP A 39 -15.48 -8.39 -14.81
C ASP A 39 -14.91 -7.51 -13.68
N GLN A 40 -15.19 -7.79 -12.40
CA GLN A 40 -14.74 -6.98 -11.26
C GLN A 40 -14.49 -7.84 -10.01
N GLY A 41 -13.44 -7.52 -9.27
CA GLY A 41 -13.27 -8.00 -7.91
C GLY A 41 -12.74 -9.43 -7.78
N GLY A 42 -11.66 -9.79 -8.49
CA GLY A 42 -11.03 -11.12 -8.37
C GLY A 42 -10.06 -11.29 -7.24
N PHE A 43 -9.59 -10.19 -6.60
CA PHE A 43 -8.53 -10.24 -5.60
C PHE A 43 -8.84 -9.44 -4.35
N SER A 44 -8.41 -9.96 -3.20
CA SER A 44 -8.23 -9.18 -1.96
C SER A 44 -6.75 -9.04 -1.64
N PHE A 45 -6.37 -7.89 -1.06
CA PHE A 45 -4.98 -7.57 -0.74
C PHE A 45 -4.82 -7.21 0.72
N LEU A 46 -3.76 -7.73 1.35
CA LEU A 46 -3.36 -7.41 2.71
C LEU A 46 -1.89 -6.97 2.73
N GLY A 47 -1.59 -5.99 3.56
CA GLY A 47 -0.22 -5.55 3.78
C GLY A 47 -0.03 -4.89 5.12
N CYS A 48 1.22 -4.73 5.51
CA CYS A 48 1.64 -4.10 6.76
C CYS A 48 3.07 -3.57 6.64
N GLU A 49 3.47 -2.74 7.61
CA GLU A 49 4.84 -2.23 7.74
C GLU A 49 5.40 -1.64 6.43
N PRO A 50 4.79 -0.56 5.91
CA PRO A 50 5.31 0.09 4.71
C PRO A 50 6.75 0.59 4.92
N PHE A 51 7.54 0.65 3.85
CA PHE A 51 8.91 1.16 3.93
C PHE A 51 8.97 2.69 3.98
N LEU A 52 7.91 3.36 3.55
CA LEU A 52 7.78 4.81 3.54
C LEU A 52 6.33 5.18 3.80
N ILE A 53 6.11 6.17 4.67
CA ILE A 53 4.83 6.84 4.85
C ILE A 53 4.95 8.26 4.32
N PHE A 54 4.12 8.58 3.35
CA PHE A 54 3.87 9.94 2.90
C PHE A 54 2.68 10.50 3.66
N LYS A 55 2.83 11.70 4.22
CA LYS A 55 1.74 12.48 4.83
C LYS A 55 1.77 13.89 4.30
N SER A 56 0.62 14.46 4.01
CA SER A 56 0.53 15.91 3.73
C SER A 56 -0.57 16.56 4.53
N LYS A 57 -0.33 17.80 4.90
CA LYS A 57 -1.31 18.74 5.42
C LYS A 57 -1.05 20.07 4.74
N ARG A 58 -1.95 20.47 3.84
CA ARG A 58 -1.71 21.57 2.89
C ARG A 58 -0.36 21.36 2.16
N ASP A 59 0.49 22.39 2.06
CA ASP A 59 1.82 22.35 1.46
C ASP A 59 2.91 21.67 2.34
N SER A 60 2.56 21.30 3.55
CA SER A 60 3.49 20.61 4.44
C SER A 60 3.47 19.11 4.16
N VAL A 61 4.55 18.58 3.64
CA VAL A 61 4.74 17.15 3.35
C VAL A 61 5.74 16.56 4.32
N THR A 62 5.44 15.39 4.85
CA THR A 62 6.33 14.60 5.70
C THR A 62 6.50 13.21 5.11
N LEU A 63 7.76 12.79 4.97
CA LEU A 63 8.16 11.45 4.54
C LEU A 63 8.78 10.74 5.74
N GLU A 64 8.16 9.67 6.20
CA GLU A 64 8.64 8.86 7.32
C GLU A 64 9.11 7.51 6.80
N TRP A 65 10.42 7.25 6.85
CA TRP A 65 11.02 6.00 6.40
C TRP A 65 11.04 4.96 7.52
N ASN A 66 10.97 3.71 7.17
CA ASN A 66 11.01 2.60 8.14
C ASN A 66 12.36 2.44 8.87
N ASP A 67 13.41 3.11 8.40
CA ASP A 67 14.72 3.18 9.06
C ASP A 67 14.82 4.33 10.09
N GLY A 68 13.73 5.07 10.31
CA GLY A 68 13.64 6.18 11.26
C GLY A 68 13.98 7.55 10.67
N ARG A 69 14.40 7.65 9.40
CA ARG A 69 14.57 8.94 8.74
C ARG A 69 13.24 9.64 8.56
N VAL A 70 13.25 10.95 8.80
CA VAL A 70 12.08 11.82 8.59
C VAL A 70 12.53 13.03 7.77
N GLU A 71 11.87 13.22 6.64
CA GLU A 71 12.06 14.38 5.76
C GLU A 71 10.82 15.25 5.82
N ARG A 72 11.00 16.57 5.88
CA ARG A 72 9.90 17.55 5.88
C ARG A 72 10.13 18.54 4.75
N LEU A 73 9.10 18.68 3.90
CA LEU A 73 9.12 19.52 2.71
C LEU A 73 7.96 20.51 2.77
N ARG A 74 8.11 21.65 2.10
CA ARG A 74 7.01 22.55 1.77
C ARG A 74 6.89 22.64 0.27
N GLU A 75 6.05 21.77 -0.26
CA GLU A 75 5.88 21.56 -1.70
C GLU A 75 4.45 21.11 -2.00
N ASP A 76 4.08 21.18 -3.27
CA ASP A 76 2.84 20.58 -3.76
C ASP A 76 2.84 19.07 -3.50
N PRO A 77 1.90 18.54 -2.71
CA PRO A 77 1.85 17.12 -2.34
C PRO A 77 1.71 16.20 -3.56
N PHE A 78 1.03 16.63 -4.63
CA PHE A 78 0.89 15.83 -5.84
C PHE A 78 2.22 15.71 -6.60
N SER A 79 3.03 16.79 -6.62
CA SER A 79 4.36 16.75 -7.22
C SER A 79 5.28 15.78 -6.48
N VAL A 80 5.31 15.83 -5.14
CA VAL A 80 6.11 14.92 -4.33
C VAL A 80 5.64 13.47 -4.51
N LEU A 81 4.33 13.22 -4.49
CA LEU A 81 3.77 11.88 -4.73
C LEU A 81 4.13 11.34 -6.11
N LYS A 82 4.04 12.17 -7.14
CA LYS A 82 4.42 11.80 -8.51
C LYS A 82 5.87 11.31 -8.56
N ASP A 83 6.78 12.05 -7.91
CA ASP A 83 8.20 11.69 -7.89
C ASP A 83 8.45 10.38 -7.12
N LEU A 84 7.74 10.16 -6.01
CA LEU A 84 7.77 8.91 -5.27
C LEU A 84 7.25 7.74 -6.09
N PHE A 85 6.12 7.89 -6.78
CA PHE A 85 5.59 6.85 -7.65
C PHE A 85 6.53 6.53 -8.83
N LEU A 86 7.18 7.54 -9.41
CA LEU A 86 8.20 7.33 -10.45
C LEU A 86 9.44 6.61 -9.90
N LYS A 87 9.91 7.00 -8.72
CA LYS A 87 11.06 6.39 -8.05
C LYS A 87 10.84 4.93 -7.69
N PHE A 88 9.64 4.61 -7.22
CA PHE A 88 9.24 3.27 -6.79
C PHE A 88 8.31 2.59 -7.79
N ALA A 89 8.35 3.04 -9.05
CA ALA A 89 7.55 2.42 -10.10
C ALA A 89 7.86 0.93 -10.21
N VAL A 90 6.80 0.16 -10.23
CA VAL A 90 6.80 -1.28 -10.32
C VAL A 90 6.14 -1.63 -11.65
N CYS A 91 6.95 -1.80 -12.71
CA CYS A 91 6.46 -2.25 -14.00
C CYS A 91 6.94 -3.69 -14.22
N PRO A 92 6.04 -4.66 -14.33
CA PRO A 92 6.41 -5.98 -14.81
C PRO A 92 6.99 -5.81 -16.22
N GLY A 93 8.19 -6.34 -16.44
CA GLY A 93 8.78 -6.35 -17.80
C GLY A 93 7.96 -7.23 -18.74
N PRO A 94 8.14 -7.08 -20.07
CA PRO A 94 7.45 -7.90 -21.05
C PRO A 94 7.63 -9.40 -20.76
N GLY A 95 6.54 -10.17 -20.75
CA GLY A 95 6.54 -11.60 -20.48
C GLY A 95 6.53 -12.00 -18.99
N ARG A 96 6.34 -11.06 -18.06
CA ARG A 96 6.16 -11.31 -16.62
C ARG A 96 4.77 -10.89 -16.14
N GLU A 97 3.75 -11.30 -16.84
CA GLU A 97 2.37 -11.14 -16.39
C GLU A 97 2.11 -12.12 -15.25
N SER A 98 2.18 -11.63 -14.02
CA SER A 98 1.87 -12.45 -12.83
C SER A 98 0.39 -12.74 -12.68
N GLY A 99 -0.47 -12.09 -13.45
CA GLY A 99 -1.93 -12.10 -13.26
C GLY A 99 -2.40 -11.37 -11.99
N ILE A 100 -1.47 -10.97 -11.10
CA ILE A 100 -1.78 -10.26 -9.85
C ILE A 100 -1.76 -8.74 -10.12
N PRO A 101 -2.90 -8.03 -9.99
CA PRO A 101 -2.98 -6.63 -10.41
C PRO A 101 -2.27 -5.65 -9.48
N PHE A 102 -2.00 -6.02 -8.23
CA PHE A 102 -1.26 -5.21 -7.27
C PHE A 102 -0.23 -6.06 -6.52
N MET A 103 1.06 -5.77 -6.69
CA MET A 103 2.15 -6.51 -6.07
C MET A 103 2.96 -5.68 -5.06
N ALA A 104 3.11 -4.40 -5.32
CA ALA A 104 3.78 -3.43 -4.47
C ALA A 104 3.32 -2.01 -4.87
N GLY A 105 3.48 -1.04 -3.99
CA GLY A 105 3.10 0.34 -4.29
C GLY A 105 2.45 1.08 -3.14
N GLY A 106 1.70 2.14 -3.46
CA GLY A 106 1.06 3.01 -2.48
C GLY A 106 -0.36 2.59 -2.14
N VAL A 107 -0.67 2.54 -0.84
CA VAL A 107 -2.03 2.36 -0.32
C VAL A 107 -2.31 3.43 0.73
N GLY A 108 -3.48 4.06 0.66
CA GLY A 108 -3.84 5.10 1.60
C GLY A 108 -5.08 5.87 1.17
N TYR A 109 -5.17 7.14 1.53
CA TYR A 109 -6.31 7.98 1.20
C TYR A 109 -5.90 9.38 0.72
N PHE A 110 -6.78 9.96 -0.08
CA PHE A 110 -6.78 11.36 -0.48
C PHE A 110 -7.99 12.02 0.18
N GLY A 111 -7.74 12.98 1.07
CA GLY A 111 -8.78 13.77 1.71
C GLY A 111 -9.31 14.85 0.77
N TYR A 112 -10.53 15.28 1.01
CA TYR A 112 -11.21 16.27 0.18
C TYR A 112 -10.48 17.63 0.14
N ASP A 113 -9.75 17.99 1.20
CA ASP A 113 -9.05 19.28 1.30
C ASP A 113 -7.85 19.43 0.37
N LEU A 114 -7.40 18.34 -0.26
CA LEU A 114 -6.46 18.40 -1.40
C LEU A 114 -7.03 19.15 -2.61
N LYS A 115 -8.32 19.41 -2.64
CA LYS A 115 -8.99 20.23 -3.67
C LYS A 115 -8.30 21.56 -3.91
N CYS A 116 -7.71 22.17 -2.86
CA CYS A 116 -7.05 23.48 -2.95
C CYS A 116 -5.81 23.48 -3.87
N PHE A 117 -5.24 22.31 -4.19
CA PHE A 117 -4.16 22.15 -5.15
C PHE A 117 -4.67 21.92 -6.58
N ILE A 118 -5.96 21.66 -6.75
CA ILE A 118 -6.58 21.37 -8.05
C ILE A 118 -7.37 22.59 -8.54
N GLU A 119 -8.13 23.21 -7.61
CA GLU A 119 -9.04 24.32 -7.93
C GLU A 119 -8.98 25.42 -6.88
N LYS A 120 -9.22 26.67 -7.28
CA LYS A 120 -9.37 27.79 -6.34
C LYS A 120 -10.78 27.81 -5.77
N LEU A 121 -11.00 27.08 -4.71
CA LEU A 121 -12.28 27.03 -3.98
C LEU A 121 -12.20 27.83 -2.69
N PRO A 122 -13.33 28.40 -2.21
CA PRO A 122 -13.39 29.04 -0.90
C PRO A 122 -13.01 28.05 0.22
N ASP A 123 -12.09 28.46 1.07
CA ASP A 123 -11.66 27.69 2.24
C ASP A 123 -12.34 28.27 3.50
N ILE A 124 -13.59 27.86 3.71
CA ILE A 124 -14.45 28.33 4.81
C ILE A 124 -14.64 27.30 5.93
N SER A 125 -14.13 26.09 5.75
CA SER A 125 -14.25 25.02 6.75
C SER A 125 -13.18 25.17 7.83
N LYS A 126 -13.57 24.90 9.09
CA LYS A 126 -12.60 24.78 10.19
C LYS A 126 -12.00 23.40 10.18
N ASP A 127 -10.67 23.34 10.27
CA ASP A 127 -9.95 22.10 10.51
C ASP A 127 -9.95 21.81 12.02
N ASP A 128 -10.96 21.11 12.49
CA ASP A 128 -11.17 20.78 13.91
C ASP A 128 -10.52 19.44 14.31
N LEU A 129 -10.24 18.58 13.33
CA LEU A 129 -9.67 17.26 13.55
C LEU A 129 -8.14 17.20 13.35
N SER A 130 -7.58 18.17 12.65
CA SER A 130 -6.14 18.25 12.32
C SER A 130 -5.56 16.96 11.70
N ILE A 131 -6.40 16.16 11.02
CA ILE A 131 -5.95 14.96 10.31
C ILE A 131 -5.19 15.34 9.05
N PRO A 132 -4.22 14.55 8.59
CA PRO A 132 -3.55 14.77 7.32
C PRO A 132 -4.53 14.79 6.15
N ASP A 133 -4.28 15.65 5.15
CA ASP A 133 -5.08 15.72 3.93
C ASP A 133 -4.81 14.52 3.02
N CYS A 134 -3.64 13.90 3.15
CA CYS A 134 -3.29 12.66 2.47
C CYS A 134 -2.35 11.83 3.33
N VAL A 135 -2.57 10.52 3.32
CA VAL A 135 -1.63 9.54 3.89
C VAL A 135 -1.51 8.38 2.91
N ILE A 136 -0.31 8.10 2.44
CA ILE A 136 0.00 6.96 1.58
C ILE A 136 1.15 6.17 2.18
N GLY A 137 0.91 4.90 2.50
CA GLY A 137 1.96 3.94 2.83
C GLY A 137 2.48 3.28 1.56
N PHE A 138 3.81 3.23 1.39
CA PHE A 138 4.45 2.51 0.29
C PHE A 138 4.92 1.14 0.77
N TYR A 139 4.40 0.10 0.12
CA TYR A 139 4.62 -1.30 0.51
C TYR A 139 5.46 -2.00 -0.55
N ASP A 140 6.45 -2.77 -0.09
CA ASP A 140 7.30 -3.61 -0.94
C ASP A 140 6.75 -5.02 -1.09
N THR A 141 5.87 -5.46 -0.19
CA THR A 141 5.29 -6.80 -0.15
C THR A 141 3.82 -6.74 0.22
N VAL A 142 3.01 -7.51 -0.48
CA VAL A 142 1.58 -7.71 -0.19
C VAL A 142 1.24 -9.20 -0.23
N LEU A 143 0.20 -9.58 0.48
CA LEU A 143 -0.49 -10.85 0.30
C LEU A 143 -1.70 -10.61 -0.60
N ALA A 144 -1.76 -11.31 -1.72
CA ALA A 144 -2.89 -11.30 -2.64
C ALA A 144 -3.66 -12.62 -2.53
N TYR A 145 -4.98 -12.54 -2.40
CA TYR A 145 -5.87 -13.69 -2.46
C TYR A 145 -6.71 -13.62 -3.73
N ASP A 146 -6.56 -14.62 -4.58
CA ASP A 146 -7.35 -14.79 -5.80
C ASP A 146 -8.63 -15.55 -5.44
N HIS A 147 -9.76 -14.85 -5.47
CA HIS A 147 -11.07 -15.45 -5.18
C HIS A 147 -11.54 -16.42 -6.26
N THR A 148 -11.06 -16.28 -7.48
CA THR A 148 -11.45 -17.15 -8.61
C THR A 148 -10.70 -18.48 -8.56
N ALA A 149 -9.38 -18.41 -8.31
CA ALA A 149 -8.54 -19.59 -8.22
C ALA A 149 -8.55 -20.23 -6.82
N GLY A 150 -9.01 -19.50 -5.78
CA GLY A 150 -8.93 -19.92 -4.39
C GLY A 150 -7.47 -20.01 -3.88
N LYS A 151 -6.58 -19.18 -4.42
CA LYS A 151 -5.14 -19.23 -4.15
C LYS A 151 -4.63 -17.96 -3.51
N SER A 152 -3.59 -18.10 -2.71
CA SER A 152 -2.89 -17.01 -2.07
C SER A 152 -1.48 -16.85 -2.59
N TYR A 153 -1.03 -15.61 -2.69
CA TYR A 153 0.29 -15.27 -3.21
C TYR A 153 0.94 -14.20 -2.34
N LEU A 154 2.19 -14.40 -1.96
CA LEU A 154 3.06 -13.31 -1.55
C LEU A 154 3.68 -12.70 -2.80
N ALA A 155 3.38 -11.44 -3.04
CA ALA A 155 3.88 -10.70 -4.18
C ALA A 155 4.58 -9.43 -3.74
N GLY A 156 5.60 -9.00 -4.48
CA GLY A 156 6.33 -7.81 -4.10
C GLY A 156 7.43 -7.39 -5.06
N ALA A 157 8.13 -6.33 -4.66
CA ALA A 157 9.28 -5.80 -5.36
C ALA A 157 10.44 -5.54 -4.41
N GLU A 158 11.65 -5.84 -4.85
CA GLU A 158 12.87 -5.52 -4.12
C GLU A 158 13.38 -4.15 -4.56
N PHE A 159 13.35 -3.19 -3.64
CA PHE A 159 13.89 -1.85 -3.86
C PHE A 159 15.29 -1.75 -3.27
N LYS A 160 16.24 -1.23 -4.06
CA LYS A 160 17.65 -1.10 -3.62
C LYS A 160 17.75 -0.25 -2.36
N GLY A 161 18.36 -0.82 -1.32
CA GLY A 161 18.57 -0.13 -0.04
C GLY A 161 17.35 -0.08 0.87
N ILE A 162 16.22 -0.67 0.48
CA ILE A 162 15.02 -0.79 1.30
C ILE A 162 14.93 -2.22 1.84
N ARG A 163 14.70 -2.34 3.14
CA ARG A 163 14.44 -3.61 3.81
C ARG A 163 13.27 -3.42 4.77
N THR A 164 12.24 -4.25 4.64
CA THR A 164 11.10 -4.27 5.55
C THR A 164 11.00 -5.62 6.26
N GLY A 165 10.21 -5.65 7.33
CA GLY A 165 9.79 -6.89 7.97
C GLY A 165 8.53 -7.49 7.36
N ALA A 166 7.88 -6.80 6.42
CA ALA A 166 6.55 -7.11 5.91
C ALA A 166 6.42 -8.57 5.43
N ARG A 167 7.34 -9.03 4.57
CA ARG A 167 7.32 -10.42 4.07
C ARG A 167 7.37 -11.46 5.19
N THR A 168 8.21 -11.24 6.21
CA THR A 168 8.34 -12.14 7.37
C THR A 168 7.07 -12.12 8.21
N LYS A 169 6.47 -10.93 8.43
CA LYS A 169 5.23 -10.79 9.19
C LYS A 169 4.06 -11.45 8.49
N LEU A 170 3.94 -11.26 7.17
CA LEU A 170 2.91 -11.91 6.36
C LEU A 170 3.07 -13.43 6.38
N LYS A 171 4.28 -13.97 6.22
CA LYS A 171 4.54 -15.42 6.35
C LYS A 171 4.20 -15.95 7.75
N LYS A 172 4.54 -15.21 8.81
CA LYS A 172 4.18 -15.59 10.16
C LYS A 172 2.67 -15.64 10.39
N ALA A 173 1.93 -14.67 9.88
CA ALA A 173 0.48 -14.63 9.96
C ALA A 173 -0.17 -15.84 9.27
N LEU A 174 0.36 -16.28 8.13
CA LEU A 174 -0.07 -17.48 7.44
C LEU A 174 0.15 -18.75 8.27
N SER A 175 1.30 -18.85 8.97
CA SER A 175 1.69 -20.04 9.75
C SER A 175 1.00 -20.13 11.11
N SER A 176 0.42 -19.05 11.63
CA SER A 176 -0.14 -19.01 13.00
C SER A 176 -1.45 -19.74 13.17
N LYS A 177 -2.10 -20.17 12.08
CA LYS A 177 -3.42 -20.82 12.04
C LYS A 177 -3.50 -22.01 11.07
N ALA A 178 -2.33 -22.52 10.64
CA ALA A 178 -2.27 -23.76 9.85
C ALA A 178 -2.46 -24.99 10.75
#